data_d6f8f0728ac1bac5e6e08e544764a9a9
#
_entry.id   d6f8f0728ac1bac5e6e08e544764a9a9
#
_cell.length_a   1.000
_cell.length_b   1.000
_cell.length_c   1.000
_cell.angle_alpha   90.00
_cell.angle_beta   90.00
_cell.angle_gamma   90.00
#
_symmetry.space_group_name_H-M   'P 1'
#
loop_
_entity.id
_entity.type
_entity.pdbx_description
1 polymer ?
#
loop_
_entity_poly.entity_id
_entity_poly.type
_entity_poly.pdbx_seq_one_letter_code
_entity_poly.pdbx_strand_id
1 'polypeptide(L)'
;MISLIEKHFSSLVNPAEARIKEVYSVQLTSKDSVHIVTDSEETTSLLQVLFNHKTKLFHTQGDFRADVILWMYLDLLNLRLSEIALQEDPPFAAAGIYDDQLTPKNTQYTLAFIPLKDDFKKGLQAILTEIERVRQYGFLNSELKRIKDDYLSYYQEIYDNRDDLDSTFF
;
A
#
# COMPACT_ATOMS: atom_id res chain seq x y z
N MET A 1 29.54 -12.03 -17.62
CA MET A 1 29.19 -11.14 -16.48
C MET A 1 29.88 -11.57 -15.19
N ILE A 2 29.76 -12.82 -14.73
CA ILE A 2 30.39 -13.34 -13.48
C ILE A 2 31.90 -13.08 -13.44
N SER A 3 32.63 -13.38 -14.50
CA SER A 3 34.07 -13.18 -14.58
C SER A 3 34.54 -11.71 -14.44
N LEU A 4 33.68 -10.75 -14.85
CA LEU A 4 33.96 -9.33 -14.65
C LEU A 4 33.71 -8.94 -13.18
N ILE A 5 32.68 -9.49 -12.55
CA ILE A 5 32.40 -9.28 -11.12
C ILE A 5 33.58 -9.82 -10.31
N GLU A 6 34.00 -11.05 -10.55
CA GLU A 6 35.14 -11.65 -9.86
C GLU A 6 36.41 -10.82 -10.07
N LYS A 7 36.70 -10.41 -11.31
CA LYS A 7 37.90 -9.62 -11.63
C LYS A 7 37.94 -8.28 -10.89
N HIS A 8 36.82 -7.60 -10.73
CA HIS A 8 36.81 -6.25 -10.20
C HIS A 8 36.42 -6.16 -8.71
N PHE A 9 35.78 -7.19 -8.16
CA PHE A 9 35.24 -7.13 -6.79
C PHE A 9 35.78 -8.17 -5.82
N SER A 10 36.47 -9.26 -6.32
CA SER A 10 37.00 -10.31 -5.42
C SER A 10 38.09 -9.82 -4.49
N SER A 11 38.77 -8.70 -4.80
CA SER A 11 39.76 -8.09 -3.93
C SER A 11 39.18 -7.21 -2.82
N LEU A 12 37.86 -6.94 -2.86
CA LEU A 12 37.21 -6.13 -1.83
C LEU A 12 37.03 -6.96 -0.56
N VAL A 13 37.57 -6.46 0.53
CA VAL A 13 37.42 -7.06 1.86
C VAL A 13 36.56 -6.15 2.71
N ASN A 14 35.57 -6.72 3.38
CA ASN A 14 34.77 -5.97 4.33
C ASN A 14 35.68 -5.46 5.47
N PRO A 15 35.58 -4.18 5.85
CA PRO A 15 36.35 -3.67 6.98
C PRO A 15 35.97 -4.42 8.26
N ALA A 16 36.96 -4.70 9.11
CA ALA A 16 36.76 -5.41 10.39
C ALA A 16 35.75 -4.71 11.28
N GLU A 17 35.69 -3.38 11.21
CA GLU A 17 34.75 -2.52 11.91
C GLU A 17 33.85 -1.77 10.90
N ALA A 18 32.97 -2.50 10.25
CA ALA A 18 31.99 -1.87 9.37
C ALA A 18 31.05 -0.97 10.16
N ARG A 19 30.85 0.26 9.69
CA ARG A 19 29.89 1.19 10.27
C ARG A 19 28.48 0.57 10.21
N ILE A 20 27.86 0.43 11.37
CA ILE A 20 26.46 0.00 11.45
C ILE A 20 25.58 1.08 10.79
N LYS A 21 24.79 0.69 9.80
CA LYS A 21 23.79 1.57 9.19
C LYS A 21 22.70 1.85 10.23
N GLU A 22 22.58 3.09 10.65
CA GLU A 22 21.49 3.50 11.53
C GLU A 22 20.15 3.37 10.81
N VAL A 23 19.20 2.71 11.45
CA VAL A 23 17.84 2.57 10.93
C VAL A 23 16.90 3.39 11.79
N TYR A 24 16.43 4.48 11.23
CA TYR A 24 15.52 5.39 11.89
C TYR A 24 14.08 4.84 11.86
N SER A 25 13.32 5.21 12.88
CA SER A 25 11.90 4.90 12.97
C SER A 25 11.13 6.16 13.31
N VAL A 26 9.90 6.26 12.80
CA VAL A 26 8.96 7.29 13.24
C VAL A 26 8.40 6.88 14.59
N GLN A 27 8.39 7.83 15.53
CA GLN A 27 7.79 7.58 16.84
C GLN A 27 6.27 7.46 16.68
N LEU A 28 5.73 6.31 17.08
CA LEU A 28 4.30 6.12 17.09
C LEU A 28 3.70 6.93 18.24
N THR A 29 2.76 7.80 17.92
CA THR A 29 2.03 8.58 18.93
C THR A 29 0.65 7.95 19.18
N SER A 30 0.18 8.02 20.42
CA SER A 30 -1.18 7.63 20.79
C SER A 30 -2.17 8.81 20.72
N LYS A 31 -1.69 10.00 20.35
CA LYS A 31 -2.52 11.20 20.24
C LYS A 31 -2.86 11.44 18.78
N ASP A 32 -4.15 11.66 18.53
CA ASP A 32 -4.62 12.11 17.23
C ASP A 32 -4.13 13.55 16.98
N SER A 33 -3.76 13.84 15.76
CA SER A 33 -3.38 15.18 15.33
C SER A 33 -4.03 15.50 13.98
N VAL A 34 -4.39 16.76 13.80
CA VAL A 34 -4.94 17.27 12.55
C VAL A 34 -3.98 18.33 12.01
N HIS A 35 -3.60 18.19 10.76
CA HIS A 35 -2.74 19.13 10.06
C HIS A 35 -3.49 19.65 8.82
N ILE A 36 -3.53 20.96 8.66
CA ILE A 36 -4.11 21.61 7.48
C ILE A 36 -2.96 22.31 6.77
N VAL A 37 -2.75 21.93 5.52
CA VAL A 37 -1.75 22.55 4.64
C VAL A 37 -2.48 23.18 3.48
N THR A 38 -2.15 24.43 3.18
CA THR A 38 -2.73 25.19 2.07
C THR A 38 -1.63 25.71 1.17
N ASP A 39 -1.86 25.64 -0.13
CA ASP A 39 -0.97 26.22 -1.14
C ASP A 39 -1.82 27.02 -2.14
N SER A 40 -1.35 28.17 -2.56
CA SER A 40 -2.07 29.04 -3.51
C SER A 40 -2.07 28.50 -4.95
N GLU A 41 -1.17 27.60 -5.26
CA GLU A 41 -1.05 26.95 -6.57
C GLU A 41 -1.81 25.62 -6.65
N GLU A 42 -2.22 25.07 -5.50
CA GLU A 42 -2.96 23.81 -5.44
C GLU A 42 -4.44 24.05 -5.77
N THR A 43 -4.94 23.33 -6.74
CA THR A 43 -6.33 23.44 -7.23
C THR A 43 -7.24 22.32 -6.73
N THR A 44 -6.66 21.32 -6.05
CA THR A 44 -7.37 20.12 -5.63
C THR A 44 -7.29 19.95 -4.12
N SER A 45 -8.44 19.83 -3.46
CA SER A 45 -8.47 19.48 -2.05
C SER A 45 -8.28 17.98 -1.87
N LEU A 46 -7.41 17.59 -0.94
CA LEU A 46 -7.16 16.19 -0.58
C LEU A 46 -7.31 15.99 0.92
N LEU A 47 -8.04 14.98 1.35
CA LEU A 47 -8.04 14.53 2.74
C LEU A 47 -7.31 13.19 2.84
N GLN A 48 -6.43 13.10 3.84
CA GLN A 48 -5.74 11.84 4.19
C GLN A 48 -5.96 11.53 5.67
N VAL A 49 -6.22 10.26 5.97
CA VAL A 49 -6.20 9.71 7.33
C VAL A 49 -5.07 8.70 7.38
N LEU A 50 -4.11 8.93 8.27
CA LEU A 50 -2.84 8.22 8.32
C LEU A 50 -2.75 7.39 9.60
N PHE A 51 -2.50 6.09 9.49
CA PHE A 51 -2.30 5.18 10.60
C PHE A 51 -0.91 4.57 10.56
N ASN A 52 -0.01 5.08 11.38
CA ASN A 52 1.36 4.59 11.45
C ASN A 52 1.44 3.33 12.32
N HIS A 53 2.11 2.31 11.83
CA HIS A 53 2.38 1.09 12.57
C HIS A 53 3.80 0.56 12.31
N LYS A 54 4.24 -0.42 13.10
CA LYS A 54 5.54 -1.05 12.89
C LYS A 54 5.51 -1.92 11.65
N THR A 55 6.55 -1.81 10.82
CA THR A 55 6.73 -2.71 9.67
C THR A 55 6.82 -4.15 10.16
N LYS A 56 6.04 -5.02 9.55
CA LYS A 56 6.18 -6.48 9.71
C LYS A 56 7.29 -6.95 8.80
N LEU A 57 8.17 -7.78 9.35
CA LEU A 57 9.25 -8.38 8.56
C LEU A 57 8.78 -9.69 7.97
N PHE A 58 9.11 -9.90 6.71
CA PHE A 58 8.84 -11.16 5.99
C PHE A 58 9.97 -12.15 6.28
N HIS A 59 9.65 -13.23 6.94
CA HIS A 59 10.61 -14.29 7.22
C HIS A 59 10.08 -15.67 6.88
N THR A 60 8.79 -15.82 6.73
CA THR A 60 8.13 -17.11 6.51
C THR A 60 7.11 -17.03 5.38
N GLN A 61 6.75 -18.22 4.84
CA GLN A 61 5.63 -18.32 3.90
C GLN A 61 4.29 -17.87 4.52
N GLY A 62 4.17 -18.01 5.86
CA GLY A 62 3.01 -17.53 6.60
C GLY A 62 2.89 -16.01 6.57
N ASP A 63 4.02 -15.30 6.70
CA ASP A 63 4.06 -13.84 6.61
C ASP A 63 3.66 -13.37 5.21
N PHE A 64 4.25 -13.98 4.17
CA PHE A 64 3.89 -13.70 2.78
C PHE A 64 2.39 -13.92 2.51
N ARG A 65 1.86 -15.06 2.98
CA ARG A 65 0.42 -15.35 2.86
C ARG A 65 -0.45 -14.27 3.54
N ALA A 66 -0.04 -13.80 4.71
CA ALA A 66 -0.77 -12.76 5.43
C ALA A 66 -0.81 -11.44 4.65
N ASP A 67 0.28 -11.07 4.00
CA ASP A 67 0.35 -9.86 3.20
C ASP A 67 -0.41 -9.98 1.88
N VAL A 68 -0.37 -11.14 1.21
CA VAL A 68 -1.24 -11.38 0.04
C VAL A 68 -2.71 -11.22 0.42
N ILE A 69 -3.14 -11.71 1.59
CA ILE A 69 -4.51 -11.52 2.08
C ILE A 69 -4.81 -10.04 2.31
N LEU A 70 -3.88 -9.29 2.89
CA LEU A 70 -4.03 -7.85 3.10
C LEU A 70 -4.15 -7.11 1.77
N TRP A 71 -3.27 -7.38 0.80
CA TRP A 71 -3.31 -6.76 -0.52
C TRP A 71 -4.63 -7.04 -1.24
N MET A 72 -5.07 -8.30 -1.26
CA MET A 72 -6.38 -8.65 -1.83
C MET A 72 -7.54 -7.94 -1.13
N TYR A 73 -7.47 -7.77 0.20
CA TYR A 73 -8.46 -7.01 0.96
C TYR A 73 -8.49 -5.54 0.54
N LEU A 74 -7.32 -4.90 0.44
CA LEU A 74 -7.20 -3.50 0.02
C LEU A 74 -7.68 -3.30 -1.42
N ASP A 75 -7.32 -4.20 -2.33
CA ASP A 75 -7.74 -4.14 -3.73
C ASP A 75 -9.26 -4.28 -3.87
N LEU A 76 -9.86 -5.22 -3.15
CA LEU A 76 -11.32 -5.39 -3.14
C LEU A 76 -12.04 -4.17 -2.58
N LEU A 77 -11.51 -3.56 -1.53
CA LEU A 77 -12.07 -2.34 -0.95
C LEU A 77 -11.92 -1.16 -1.91
N ASN A 78 -10.74 -0.99 -2.53
CA ASN A 78 -10.48 0.05 -3.52
C ASN A 78 -11.37 -0.10 -4.76
N LEU A 79 -11.67 -1.32 -5.18
CA LEU A 79 -12.60 -1.58 -6.27
C LEU A 79 -14.00 -1.04 -5.93
N ARG A 80 -14.51 -1.30 -4.73
CA ARG A 80 -15.82 -0.77 -4.28
C ARG A 80 -15.81 0.75 -4.14
N LEU A 81 -14.71 1.34 -3.65
CA LEU A 81 -14.58 2.80 -3.60
C LEU A 81 -14.59 3.41 -5.01
N SER A 82 -13.96 2.73 -5.98
CA SER A 82 -13.99 3.16 -7.38
C SER A 82 -15.41 3.06 -7.97
N GLU A 83 -16.18 2.01 -7.64
CA GLU A 83 -17.56 1.89 -8.06
C GLU A 83 -18.46 2.99 -7.45
N ILE A 84 -18.20 3.40 -6.21
CA ILE A 84 -18.89 4.53 -5.57
C ILE A 84 -18.57 5.85 -6.28
N ALA A 85 -17.32 6.06 -6.70
CA ALA A 85 -16.90 7.26 -7.45
C ALA A 85 -17.56 7.36 -8.84
N LEU A 86 -18.05 6.26 -9.40
CA LEU A 86 -18.73 6.21 -10.71
C LEU A 86 -20.25 6.38 -10.62
N GLN A 87 -20.83 6.59 -9.45
CA GLN A 87 -22.27 6.81 -9.29
C GLN A 87 -22.70 8.16 -9.86
N GLU A 88 -24.00 8.35 -10.10
CA GLU A 88 -24.57 9.60 -10.64
C GLU A 88 -24.29 10.83 -9.74
N ASP A 89 -24.37 10.68 -8.41
CA ASP A 89 -24.03 11.72 -7.42
C ASP A 89 -22.95 11.20 -6.47
N PRO A 90 -21.70 11.11 -6.92
CA PRO A 90 -20.66 10.50 -6.13
C PRO A 90 -20.28 11.37 -4.92
N PRO A 91 -19.89 10.78 -3.80
CA PRO A 91 -19.45 11.52 -2.61
C PRO A 91 -18.04 12.08 -2.71
N PHE A 92 -17.24 11.59 -3.66
CA PHE A 92 -15.86 11.99 -3.91
C PHE A 92 -15.50 11.73 -5.38
N ALA A 93 -14.50 12.43 -5.89
CA ALA A 93 -13.98 12.24 -7.25
C ALA A 93 -13.12 10.96 -7.35
N ALA A 94 -12.35 10.68 -6.30
CA ALA A 94 -11.55 9.48 -6.18
C ALA A 94 -11.31 9.19 -4.69
N ALA A 95 -11.16 7.92 -4.35
CA ALA A 95 -10.76 7.48 -3.02
C ALA A 95 -9.93 6.20 -3.10
N GLY A 96 -9.05 6.00 -2.11
CA GLY A 96 -8.25 4.79 -2.02
C GLY A 96 -7.71 4.55 -0.61
N ILE A 97 -7.41 3.29 -0.33
CA ILE A 97 -6.74 2.86 0.90
C ILE A 97 -5.54 2.01 0.49
N TYR A 98 -4.38 2.32 1.04
CA TYR A 98 -3.14 1.62 0.72
C TYR A 98 -2.24 1.53 1.95
N ASP A 99 -1.31 0.59 1.91
CA ASP A 99 -0.31 0.33 2.94
C ASP A 99 1.08 0.53 2.35
N ASP A 100 1.76 1.60 2.79
CA ASP A 100 3.06 2.01 2.27
C ASP A 100 4.15 1.96 3.32
N GLN A 101 5.33 1.53 2.93
CA GLN A 101 6.49 1.57 3.79
C GLN A 101 7.03 3.00 3.91
N LEU A 102 6.82 3.63 5.07
CA LEU A 102 7.29 4.99 5.35
C LEU A 102 8.80 5.01 5.69
N THR A 103 9.26 4.05 6.49
CA THR A 103 10.67 3.84 6.83
C THR A 103 10.93 2.34 6.92
N PRO A 104 12.18 1.88 6.99
CA PRO A 104 12.45 0.45 7.18
C PRO A 104 11.79 -0.18 8.41
N LYS A 105 11.37 0.63 9.39
CA LYS A 105 10.74 0.17 10.64
C LYS A 105 9.27 0.54 10.78
N ASN A 106 8.74 1.38 9.89
CA ASN A 106 7.38 1.87 9.96
C ASN A 106 6.67 1.76 8.62
N THR A 107 5.46 1.25 8.68
CA THR A 107 4.48 1.22 7.60
C THR A 107 3.32 2.15 7.95
N GLN A 108 2.60 2.62 6.97
CA GLN A 108 1.49 3.54 7.15
C GLN A 108 0.29 3.09 6.31
N TYR A 109 -0.84 2.82 6.97
CA TYR A 109 -2.12 2.75 6.27
C TYR A 109 -2.59 4.17 5.98
N THR A 110 -2.86 4.44 4.73
CA THR A 110 -3.38 5.72 4.26
C THR A 110 -4.75 5.53 3.64
N LEU A 111 -5.76 6.19 4.20
CA LEU A 111 -7.02 6.43 3.53
C LEU A 111 -6.94 7.83 2.92
N ALA A 112 -7.10 7.94 1.61
CA ALA A 112 -7.06 9.22 0.90
C ALA A 112 -8.28 9.38 0.01
N PHE A 113 -8.80 10.60 -0.12
CA PHE A 113 -9.84 10.90 -1.09
C PHE A 113 -9.85 12.38 -1.50
N ILE A 114 -10.36 12.62 -2.70
CA ILE A 114 -10.59 13.93 -3.28
C ILE A 114 -12.08 14.25 -3.14
N PRO A 115 -12.49 15.17 -2.25
CA PRO A 115 -13.89 15.53 -2.08
C PRO A 115 -14.44 16.24 -3.31
N LEU A 116 -15.73 16.12 -3.55
CA LEU A 116 -16.43 16.96 -4.51
C LEU A 116 -17.01 18.18 -3.80
N LYS A 117 -16.85 19.38 -4.39
CA LYS A 117 -17.35 20.65 -3.82
C LYS A 117 -16.89 20.89 -2.37
N ASP A 118 -15.68 20.42 -2.03
CA ASP A 118 -15.09 20.49 -0.69
C ASP A 118 -15.95 19.87 0.43
N ASP A 119 -16.85 18.95 0.07
CA ASP A 119 -17.65 18.23 1.07
C ASP A 119 -16.88 17.02 1.63
N PHE A 120 -15.90 17.33 2.48
CA PHE A 120 -15.08 16.33 3.18
C PHE A 120 -15.92 15.40 4.05
N LYS A 121 -17.03 15.89 4.63
CA LYS A 121 -17.89 15.09 5.50
C LYS A 121 -18.62 14.01 4.71
N LYS A 122 -19.23 14.37 3.57
CA LYS A 122 -19.93 13.42 2.69
C LYS A 122 -18.98 12.32 2.21
N GLY A 123 -17.78 12.71 1.72
CA GLY A 123 -16.77 11.80 1.26
C GLY A 123 -16.29 10.82 2.34
N LEU A 124 -15.87 11.34 3.49
CA LEU A 124 -15.39 10.51 4.60
C LEU A 124 -16.48 9.57 5.12
N GLN A 125 -17.71 10.06 5.27
CA GLN A 125 -18.85 9.25 5.73
C GLN A 125 -19.13 8.08 4.76
N ALA A 126 -19.09 8.31 3.46
CA ALA A 126 -19.30 7.26 2.46
C ALA A 126 -18.24 6.16 2.56
N ILE A 127 -16.95 6.54 2.68
CA ILE A 127 -15.85 5.60 2.80
C ILE A 127 -15.97 4.79 4.11
N LEU A 128 -16.19 5.44 5.24
CA LEU A 128 -16.36 4.76 6.53
C LEU A 128 -17.57 3.83 6.54
N THR A 129 -18.65 4.21 5.85
CA THR A 129 -19.83 3.35 5.68
C THR A 129 -19.50 2.10 4.89
N GLU A 130 -18.70 2.21 3.82
CA GLU A 130 -18.30 1.04 3.03
C GLU A 130 -17.33 0.13 3.80
N ILE A 131 -16.37 0.70 4.52
CA ILE A 131 -15.48 -0.05 5.41
C ILE A 131 -16.31 -0.83 6.47
N GLU A 132 -17.29 -0.18 7.08
CA GLU A 132 -18.15 -0.82 8.07
C GLU A 132 -19.04 -1.91 7.44
N ARG A 133 -19.54 -1.69 6.22
CA ARG A 133 -20.26 -2.71 5.46
C ARG A 133 -19.40 -3.95 5.20
N VAL A 134 -18.15 -3.76 4.77
CA VAL A 134 -17.21 -4.86 4.58
C VAL A 134 -16.91 -5.56 5.92
N ARG A 135 -16.76 -4.81 7.01
CA ARG A 135 -16.54 -5.37 8.34
C ARG A 135 -17.69 -6.27 8.80
N GLN A 136 -18.93 -5.88 8.49
CA GLN A 136 -20.13 -6.60 8.94
C GLN A 136 -20.49 -7.79 8.04
N TYR A 137 -20.34 -7.63 6.73
CA TYR A 137 -20.89 -8.58 5.73
C TYR A 137 -19.80 -9.24 4.86
N GLY A 138 -18.56 -8.73 4.92
CA GLY A 138 -17.48 -9.20 4.06
C GLY A 138 -17.65 -8.81 2.59
N PHE A 139 -16.91 -9.51 1.75
CA PHE A 139 -16.99 -9.40 0.30
C PHE A 139 -17.84 -10.52 -0.29
N LEU A 140 -18.39 -10.31 -1.49
CA LEU A 140 -19.13 -11.35 -2.20
C LEU A 140 -18.17 -12.44 -2.70
N ASN A 141 -18.68 -13.67 -2.79
CA ASN A 141 -17.89 -14.78 -3.32
C ASN A 141 -17.40 -14.54 -4.76
N SER A 142 -18.17 -13.80 -5.57
CA SER A 142 -17.79 -13.42 -6.93
C SER A 142 -16.63 -12.42 -6.96
N GLU A 143 -16.62 -11.43 -6.08
CA GLU A 143 -15.52 -10.47 -5.92
C GLU A 143 -14.25 -11.20 -5.49
N LEU A 144 -14.37 -12.05 -4.45
CA LEU A 144 -13.25 -12.82 -3.95
C LEU A 144 -12.69 -13.80 -4.99
N LYS A 145 -13.55 -14.43 -5.79
CA LYS A 145 -13.10 -15.31 -6.87
C LYS A 145 -12.30 -14.53 -7.91
N ARG A 146 -12.83 -13.38 -8.37
CA ARG A 146 -12.17 -12.55 -9.37
C ARG A 146 -10.78 -12.12 -8.91
N ILE A 147 -10.65 -11.53 -7.71
CA ILE A 147 -9.35 -11.08 -7.22
C ILE A 147 -8.35 -12.23 -7.04
N LYS A 148 -8.81 -13.42 -6.62
CA LYS A 148 -7.95 -14.60 -6.55
C LYS A 148 -7.45 -15.05 -7.93
N ASP A 149 -8.33 -15.05 -8.93
CA ASP A 149 -7.98 -15.41 -10.29
C ASP A 149 -6.95 -14.39 -10.86
N ASP A 150 -7.12 -13.09 -10.58
CA ASP A 150 -6.19 -12.03 -10.98
C ASP A 150 -4.80 -12.22 -10.33
N TYR A 151 -4.74 -12.48 -9.02
CA TYR A 151 -3.47 -12.73 -8.31
C TYR A 151 -2.80 -14.03 -8.79
N LEU A 152 -3.55 -15.09 -9.02
CA LEU A 152 -3.00 -16.33 -9.56
C LEU A 152 -2.41 -16.11 -10.96
N SER A 153 -3.11 -15.39 -11.82
CA SER A 153 -2.62 -15.05 -13.16
C SER A 153 -1.34 -14.20 -13.11
N TYR A 154 -1.30 -13.20 -12.23
CA TYR A 154 -0.13 -12.35 -12.03
C TYR A 154 1.10 -13.15 -11.57
N TYR A 155 0.95 -14.00 -10.55
CA TYR A 155 2.07 -14.81 -10.07
C TYR A 155 2.47 -15.91 -11.06
N GLN A 156 1.51 -16.45 -11.83
CA GLN A 156 1.83 -17.40 -12.90
C GLN A 156 2.66 -16.73 -14.00
N GLU A 157 2.28 -15.53 -14.41
CA GLU A 157 3.02 -14.75 -15.41
C GLU A 157 4.46 -14.46 -14.94
N ILE A 158 4.64 -14.02 -13.67
CA ILE A 158 5.98 -13.82 -13.10
C ILE A 158 6.78 -15.13 -13.13
N TYR A 159 6.16 -16.23 -12.73
CA TYR A 159 6.84 -17.53 -12.71
C TYR A 159 7.25 -17.99 -14.10
N ASP A 160 6.37 -17.84 -15.09
CA ASP A 160 6.62 -18.26 -16.46
C ASP A 160 7.71 -17.41 -17.14
N ASN A 161 7.76 -16.13 -16.83
CA ASN A 161 8.74 -15.18 -17.37
C ASN A 161 9.98 -14.98 -16.49
N ARG A 162 10.17 -15.74 -15.43
CA ARG A 162 11.23 -15.52 -14.42
C ARG A 162 12.65 -15.47 -14.98
N ASP A 163 12.89 -16.19 -16.07
CA ASP A 163 14.21 -16.25 -16.71
C ASP A 163 14.49 -15.02 -17.60
N ASP A 164 13.44 -14.28 -17.98
CA ASP A 164 13.48 -13.07 -18.82
C ASP A 164 13.27 -11.77 -18.01
N LEU A 165 13.02 -11.87 -16.70
CA LEU A 165 12.84 -10.70 -15.85
C LEU A 165 14.14 -9.91 -15.70
N ASP A 166 14.01 -8.57 -15.72
CA ASP A 166 15.13 -7.68 -15.45
C ASP A 166 15.64 -7.85 -14.02
N SER A 167 16.95 -7.69 -13.82
CA SER A 167 17.59 -7.82 -12.49
C SER A 167 17.07 -6.81 -11.45
N THR A 168 16.42 -5.75 -11.88
CA THR A 168 15.77 -4.77 -10.99
C THR A 168 14.46 -5.28 -10.39
N PHE A 169 13.92 -6.39 -10.90
CA PHE A 169 12.71 -7.00 -10.37
C PHE A 169 12.98 -7.76 -9.06
N PHE A 170 14.20 -8.23 -8.85
CA PHE A 170 14.65 -8.96 -7.67
C PHE A 170 15.44 -8.02 -6.75
#